data_024c377337224fbed5df4fa5a23e0b81
#
_entry.id   024c377337224fbed5df4fa5a23e0b81
#
_cell.length_a   1.000
_cell.length_b   1.000
_cell.length_c   1.000
_cell.angle_alpha   90.00
_cell.angle_beta   90.00
_cell.angle_gamma   90.00
#
_symmetry.space_group_name_H-M   'P 1'
#
loop_
_entity.id
_entity.type
_entity.pdbx_description
1 polymer ?
#
loop_
_entity_poly.entity_id
_entity_poly.type
_entity_poly.pdbx_seq_one_letter_code
_entity_poly.pdbx_strand_id
1 'polypeptide(L)'
;SAASDVYKRQIPEGTVVFPREPLVKVVAPIMEAQLVETAILTIINHQSLIATKASRVVCAAKGDGIMEFGLRRAQGPDAGVYGARAAMIGGCIGTSNVLAGQLFDVPVKGTHAHSWIMSFPDEYTAFKTYANMYPDACCLLVDTYDTLKSGVPNAIRVFEEMRNAGIPLKNYGIRLDSGDLAYICLLYTSPSPRD
;
A
#
# COMPACT_ATOMS: atom_id res chain seq x y z
N SER A 1 -1.15 40.83 22.00
CA SER A 1 -1.54 40.23 20.74
C SER A 1 -2.99 39.80 20.87
N ALA A 2 -3.90 40.43 20.15
CA ALA A 2 -5.27 39.97 20.04
C ALA A 2 -5.23 38.56 19.45
N ALA A 3 -5.78 37.57 20.15
CA ALA A 3 -5.97 36.24 19.60
C ALA A 3 -6.91 36.42 18.39
N SER A 4 -6.47 35.95 17.22
CA SER A 4 -7.31 36.00 16.04
C SER A 4 -8.44 34.99 16.26
N ASP A 5 -9.69 35.47 16.30
CA ASP A 5 -10.87 34.63 16.46
C ASP A 5 -11.21 33.94 15.11
N VAL A 6 -10.33 33.05 14.68
CA VAL A 6 -10.59 32.19 13.54
C VAL A 6 -11.49 31.04 13.98
N TYR A 7 -12.74 31.07 13.55
CA TYR A 7 -13.70 30.01 13.81
C TYR A 7 -13.80 29.08 12.59
N LYS A 8 -13.61 27.78 12.84
CA LYS A 8 -13.68 26.75 11.82
C LYS A 8 -14.75 25.70 12.15
N ARG A 9 -15.66 25.43 11.23
CA ARG A 9 -16.52 24.24 11.24
C ARG A 9 -16.14 23.34 10.07
N GLN A 10 -16.08 22.04 10.32
CA GLN A 10 -15.75 21.06 9.29
C GLN A 10 -16.62 19.81 9.44
N ILE A 11 -16.83 19.12 8.32
CA ILE A 11 -17.40 17.77 8.32
C ILE A 11 -16.38 16.82 8.94
N PRO A 12 -16.79 15.83 9.76
CA PRO A 12 -15.88 14.84 10.31
C PRO A 12 -15.09 14.11 9.22
N GLU A 13 -13.80 13.85 9.50
CA GLU A 13 -12.92 13.14 8.59
C GLU A 13 -13.44 11.71 8.33
N GLY A 14 -13.29 11.23 7.08
CA GLY A 14 -13.80 9.91 6.66
C GLY A 14 -15.27 9.90 6.27
N THR A 15 -15.99 11.02 6.42
CA THR A 15 -17.39 11.13 5.97
C THR A 15 -17.45 11.19 4.44
N VAL A 16 -18.34 10.38 3.85
CA VAL A 16 -18.65 10.47 2.42
C VAL A 16 -19.43 11.76 2.15
N VAL A 17 -18.97 12.52 1.17
CA VAL A 17 -19.57 13.80 0.79
C VAL A 17 -19.85 13.86 -0.71
N PHE A 18 -20.77 14.74 -1.11
CA PHE A 18 -21.19 14.91 -2.49
C PHE A 18 -20.80 16.29 -3.02
N PRO A 19 -20.78 16.48 -4.35
CA PRO A 19 -20.50 17.78 -4.95
C PRO A 19 -21.41 18.88 -4.42
N ARG A 20 -20.82 20.07 -4.18
CA ARG A 20 -21.49 21.27 -3.66
C ARG A 20 -21.83 21.24 -2.17
N GLU A 21 -21.44 20.23 -1.43
CA GLU A 21 -21.53 20.26 0.03
C GLU A 21 -20.38 21.09 0.62
N PRO A 22 -20.64 21.99 1.59
CA PRO A 22 -19.58 22.76 2.25
C PRO A 22 -18.79 21.88 3.21
N LEU A 23 -17.55 21.55 2.85
CA LEU A 23 -16.69 20.68 3.66
C LEU A 23 -16.12 21.41 4.88
N VAL A 24 -15.72 22.67 4.70
CA VAL A 24 -15.15 23.52 5.74
C VAL A 24 -15.73 24.93 5.62
N LYS A 25 -16.13 25.49 6.75
CA LYS A 25 -16.51 26.89 6.88
C LYS A 25 -15.49 27.60 7.77
N VAL A 26 -14.89 28.66 7.24
CA VAL A 26 -13.99 29.55 7.97
C VAL A 26 -14.66 30.91 8.15
N VAL A 27 -14.63 31.43 9.37
CA VAL A 27 -15.10 32.78 9.72
C VAL A 27 -13.94 33.47 10.40
N ALA A 28 -13.42 34.52 9.77
CA ALA A 28 -12.25 35.26 10.23
C ALA A 28 -12.21 36.65 9.58
N PRO A 29 -11.38 37.59 10.05
CA PRO A 29 -11.04 38.80 9.30
C PRO A 29 -10.55 38.44 7.89
N ILE A 30 -10.90 39.22 6.89
CA ILE A 30 -10.68 38.87 5.48
C ILE A 30 -9.22 38.50 5.15
N MET A 31 -8.26 39.21 5.72
CA MET A 31 -6.84 38.97 5.48
C MET A 31 -6.42 37.59 6.00
N GLU A 32 -6.87 37.21 7.19
CA GLU A 32 -6.56 35.93 7.81
C GLU A 32 -7.24 34.76 7.06
N ALA A 33 -8.52 34.96 6.67
CA ALA A 33 -9.26 33.98 5.88
C ALA A 33 -8.57 33.69 4.53
N GLN A 34 -8.07 34.72 3.87
CA GLN A 34 -7.37 34.61 2.59
C GLN A 34 -6.01 33.88 2.72
N LEU A 35 -5.28 34.10 3.81
CA LEU A 35 -3.99 33.44 4.03
C LEU A 35 -4.14 31.91 4.17
N VAL A 36 -5.20 31.42 4.78
CA VAL A 36 -5.40 29.99 5.02
C VAL A 36 -6.12 29.27 3.87
N GLU A 37 -6.79 29.98 2.98
CA GLU A 37 -7.63 29.41 1.91
C GLU A 37 -6.88 28.40 1.06
N THR A 38 -5.79 28.82 0.42
CA THR A 38 -5.04 27.98 -0.53
C THR A 38 -4.47 26.73 0.17
N ALA A 39 -3.94 26.87 1.38
CA ALA A 39 -3.41 25.74 2.14
C ALA A 39 -4.49 24.72 2.47
N ILE A 40 -5.65 25.18 2.95
CA ILE A 40 -6.78 24.30 3.29
C ILE A 40 -7.28 23.58 2.03
N LEU A 41 -7.48 24.31 0.92
CA LEU A 41 -7.95 23.72 -0.34
C LEU A 41 -6.97 22.64 -0.84
N THR A 42 -5.67 22.93 -0.85
CA THR A 42 -4.65 21.99 -1.33
C THR A 42 -4.61 20.70 -0.48
N ILE A 43 -4.62 20.85 0.85
CA ILE A 43 -4.57 19.72 1.77
C ILE A 43 -5.81 18.84 1.65
N ILE A 44 -7.00 19.45 1.65
CA ILE A 44 -8.27 18.71 1.56
C ILE A 44 -8.39 18.04 0.20
N ASN A 45 -8.09 18.74 -0.89
CA ASN A 45 -8.18 18.20 -2.24
C ASN A 45 -7.30 16.96 -2.41
N HIS A 46 -6.02 17.05 -2.08
CA HIS A 46 -5.08 15.94 -2.21
C HIS A 46 -5.54 14.71 -1.43
N GLN A 47 -5.83 14.86 -0.15
CA GLN A 47 -6.21 13.74 0.71
C GLN A 47 -7.57 13.15 0.33
N SER A 48 -8.55 13.98 -0.02
CA SER A 48 -9.88 13.52 -0.46
C SER A 48 -9.81 12.71 -1.75
N LEU A 49 -8.99 13.13 -2.71
CA LEU A 49 -8.80 12.40 -3.98
C LEU A 49 -8.14 11.05 -3.75
N ILE A 50 -7.11 10.99 -2.91
CA ILE A 50 -6.44 9.72 -2.59
C ILE A 50 -7.38 8.78 -1.83
N ALA A 51 -8.08 9.27 -0.79
CA ALA A 51 -9.03 8.47 -0.03
C ALA A 51 -10.17 7.93 -0.93
N THR A 52 -10.69 8.76 -1.83
CA THR A 52 -11.72 8.36 -2.81
C THR A 52 -11.20 7.28 -3.75
N LYS A 53 -9.99 7.42 -4.26
CA LYS A 53 -9.36 6.40 -5.10
C LYS A 53 -9.16 5.10 -4.35
N ALA A 54 -8.61 5.18 -3.15
CA ALA A 54 -8.38 4.02 -2.29
C ALA A 54 -9.69 3.27 -1.99
N SER A 55 -10.75 3.98 -1.60
CA SER A 55 -12.05 3.38 -1.30
C SER A 55 -12.65 2.64 -2.50
N ARG A 56 -12.50 3.17 -3.71
CA ARG A 56 -12.94 2.50 -4.94
C ARG A 56 -12.18 1.19 -5.19
N VAL A 57 -10.86 1.19 -4.97
CA VAL A 57 -10.03 -0.02 -5.11
C VAL A 57 -10.42 -1.03 -4.04
N VAL A 58 -10.59 -0.61 -2.80
CA VAL A 58 -11.04 -1.48 -1.69
C VAL A 58 -12.40 -2.10 -1.98
N CYS A 59 -13.36 -1.31 -2.47
CA CYS A 59 -14.67 -1.85 -2.88
C CYS A 59 -14.56 -2.87 -4.02
N ALA A 60 -13.68 -2.62 -5.00
CA ALA A 60 -13.45 -3.54 -6.12
C ALA A 60 -12.78 -4.85 -5.68
N ALA A 61 -12.01 -4.82 -4.61
CA ALA A 61 -11.32 -5.99 -4.05
C ALA A 61 -12.26 -6.97 -3.30
N LYS A 62 -13.53 -6.62 -3.09
CA LYS A 62 -14.57 -7.52 -2.53
C LYS A 62 -14.18 -8.21 -1.22
N GLY A 63 -13.43 -7.53 -0.37
CA GLY A 63 -12.99 -8.04 0.93
C GLY A 63 -11.50 -8.41 1.02
N ASP A 64 -10.82 -8.50 -0.10
CA ASP A 64 -9.36 -8.68 -0.09
C ASP A 64 -8.66 -7.42 0.43
N GLY A 65 -7.57 -7.61 1.19
CA GLY A 65 -6.82 -6.52 1.78
C GLY A 65 -6.01 -5.74 0.74
N ILE A 66 -6.18 -4.42 0.72
CA ILE A 66 -5.43 -3.52 -0.17
C ILE A 66 -4.32 -2.83 0.62
N MET A 67 -3.09 -2.86 0.08
CA MET A 67 -1.93 -2.15 0.62
C MET A 67 -1.56 -0.95 -0.24
N GLU A 68 -1.22 0.16 0.41
CA GLU A 68 -0.77 1.38 -0.25
C GLU A 68 0.75 1.33 -0.50
N PHE A 69 1.16 1.39 -1.77
CA PHE A 69 2.57 1.37 -2.22
C PHE A 69 2.89 2.54 -3.16
N GLY A 70 2.20 3.67 -3.03
CA GLY A 70 2.28 4.80 -3.95
C GLY A 70 3.40 5.80 -3.70
N LEU A 71 4.22 5.67 -2.64
CA LEU A 71 5.21 6.66 -2.23
C LEU A 71 6.11 7.13 -3.39
N ARG A 72 6.65 6.22 -4.18
CA ARG A 72 7.56 6.54 -5.30
C ARG A 72 6.89 7.28 -6.47
N ARG A 73 5.56 7.42 -6.45
CA ARG A 73 4.75 8.07 -7.50
C ARG A 73 4.00 9.30 -7.00
N ALA A 74 4.23 9.69 -5.76
CA ALA A 74 3.62 10.87 -5.15
C ALA A 74 4.28 12.17 -5.67
N GLN A 75 3.54 13.27 -5.58
CA GLN A 75 4.02 14.60 -5.95
C GLN A 75 4.80 15.25 -4.80
N GLY A 76 5.89 14.62 -4.42
CA GLY A 76 6.77 15.04 -3.34
C GLY A 76 6.63 14.20 -2.07
N PRO A 77 7.61 14.32 -1.13
CA PRO A 77 7.65 13.49 0.08
C PRO A 77 6.43 13.63 0.96
N ASP A 78 5.99 14.86 1.22
CA ASP A 78 4.80 15.13 2.05
C ASP A 78 3.53 14.57 1.41
N ALA A 79 3.37 14.69 0.09
CA ALA A 79 2.28 14.08 -0.65
C ALA A 79 2.25 12.55 -0.48
N GLY A 80 3.41 11.90 -0.43
CA GLY A 80 3.53 10.47 -0.15
C GLY A 80 3.11 10.10 1.27
N VAL A 81 3.50 10.90 2.25
CA VAL A 81 3.16 10.68 3.68
C VAL A 81 1.66 10.88 3.91
N TYR A 82 1.10 12.01 3.51
CA TYR A 82 -0.33 12.28 3.66
C TYR A 82 -1.21 11.44 2.73
N GLY A 83 -0.68 11.04 1.57
CA GLY A 83 -1.35 10.09 0.67
C GLY A 83 -1.50 8.70 1.31
N ALA A 84 -0.48 8.21 2.00
CA ALA A 84 -0.55 6.96 2.75
C ALA A 84 -1.64 7.03 3.85
N ARG A 85 -1.66 8.12 4.63
CA ARG A 85 -2.70 8.37 5.63
C ARG A 85 -4.11 8.37 5.01
N ALA A 86 -4.29 9.11 3.93
CA ALA A 86 -5.56 9.20 3.23
C ALA A 86 -6.02 7.84 2.68
N ALA A 87 -5.10 7.00 2.20
CA ALA A 87 -5.40 5.65 1.75
C ALA A 87 -5.91 4.75 2.89
N MET A 88 -5.39 4.90 4.11
CA MET A 88 -5.93 4.20 5.29
C MET A 88 -7.37 4.61 5.58
N ILE A 89 -7.69 5.90 5.51
CA ILE A 89 -9.06 6.41 5.63
C ILE A 89 -9.96 5.81 4.53
N GLY A 90 -9.42 5.61 3.33
CA GLY A 90 -10.08 4.95 2.21
C GLY A 90 -10.26 3.43 2.35
N GLY A 91 -9.75 2.82 3.43
CA GLY A 91 -9.93 1.40 3.74
C GLY A 91 -8.73 0.49 3.40
N CYS A 92 -7.56 1.04 3.05
CA CYS A 92 -6.35 0.24 2.92
C CYS A 92 -5.92 -0.33 4.28
N ILE A 93 -5.29 -1.50 4.29
CA ILE A 93 -4.90 -2.23 5.51
C ILE A 93 -3.45 -2.01 5.94
N GLY A 94 -2.68 -1.25 5.20
CA GLY A 94 -1.28 -0.94 5.49
C GLY A 94 -0.62 -0.16 4.36
N THR A 95 0.57 0.37 4.67
CA THR A 95 1.39 1.14 3.73
C THR A 95 2.85 0.69 3.79
N SER A 96 3.58 0.86 2.70
CA SER A 96 5.05 0.70 2.70
C SER A 96 5.79 1.94 3.20
N ASN A 97 5.09 3.03 3.50
CA ASN A 97 5.67 4.28 3.95
C ASN A 97 5.95 4.24 5.46
N VAL A 98 7.18 3.96 5.84
CA VAL A 98 7.62 3.84 7.25
C VAL A 98 7.39 5.15 8.01
N LEU A 99 7.65 6.30 7.38
CA LEU A 99 7.43 7.60 8.01
C LEU A 99 5.95 7.86 8.29
N ALA A 100 5.06 7.48 7.38
CA ALA A 100 3.62 7.55 7.61
C ALA A 100 3.19 6.63 8.77
N GLY A 101 3.79 5.44 8.87
CA GLY A 101 3.59 4.53 10.01
C GLY A 101 3.98 5.18 11.33
N GLN A 102 5.12 5.84 11.37
CA GLN A 102 5.62 6.52 12.56
C GLN A 102 4.76 7.74 12.97
N LEU A 103 4.33 8.54 12.00
CA LEU A 103 3.60 9.79 12.27
C LEU A 103 2.12 9.57 12.58
N PHE A 104 1.50 8.55 12.00
CA PHE A 104 0.04 8.35 12.07
C PHE A 104 -0.36 7.03 12.72
N ASP A 105 0.59 6.26 13.23
CA ASP A 105 0.36 4.96 13.86
C ASP A 105 -0.44 4.01 12.95
N VAL A 106 -0.10 3.99 11.66
CA VAL A 106 -0.73 3.11 10.67
C VAL A 106 0.14 1.88 10.41
N PRO A 107 -0.45 0.71 10.09
CA PRO A 107 0.30 -0.52 9.87
C PRO A 107 1.30 -0.39 8.71
N VAL A 108 2.57 -0.65 9.00
CA VAL A 108 3.63 -0.71 7.97
C VAL A 108 3.76 -2.15 7.49
N LYS A 109 3.61 -2.35 6.19
CA LYS A 109 3.72 -3.65 5.53
C LYS A 109 4.47 -3.51 4.22
N GLY A 110 5.16 -4.56 3.82
CA GLY A 110 5.89 -4.58 2.56
C GLY A 110 6.50 -5.93 2.29
N THR A 111 7.15 -6.04 1.13
CA THR A 111 7.93 -7.20 0.70
C THR A 111 9.28 -6.71 0.20
N HIS A 112 10.20 -7.65 -0.09
CA HIS A 112 11.44 -7.29 -0.77
C HIS A 112 11.18 -6.76 -2.20
N ALA A 113 12.14 -6.05 -2.76
CA ALA A 113 12.07 -5.48 -4.10
C ALA A 113 12.81 -6.35 -5.13
N HIS A 114 12.52 -6.14 -6.44
CA HIS A 114 13.27 -6.78 -7.52
C HIS A 114 14.77 -6.51 -7.42
N SER A 115 15.18 -5.27 -7.12
CA SER A 115 16.58 -4.89 -6.96
C SER A 115 17.30 -5.68 -5.86
N TRP A 116 16.59 -6.07 -4.80
CA TRP A 116 17.14 -6.93 -3.76
C TRP A 116 17.44 -8.32 -4.30
N ILE A 117 16.52 -8.93 -5.06
CA ILE A 117 16.74 -10.24 -5.71
C ILE A 117 17.94 -10.15 -6.66
N MET A 118 18.00 -9.10 -7.47
CA MET A 118 19.10 -8.86 -8.43
C MET A 118 20.47 -8.64 -7.79
N SER A 119 20.54 -8.39 -6.48
CA SER A 119 21.80 -8.26 -5.75
C SER A 119 22.44 -9.61 -5.38
N PHE A 120 21.72 -10.71 -5.59
CA PHE A 120 22.21 -12.07 -5.36
C PHE A 120 22.69 -12.73 -6.66
N PRO A 121 23.55 -13.77 -6.58
CA PRO A 121 24.02 -14.49 -7.76
C PRO A 121 22.90 -15.14 -8.57
N ASP A 122 21.83 -15.58 -7.91
CA ASP A 122 20.66 -16.20 -8.50
C ASP A 122 19.42 -16.00 -7.61
N GLU A 123 18.25 -16.19 -8.21
CA GLU A 123 16.96 -15.98 -7.58
C GLU A 123 16.67 -16.96 -6.43
N TYR A 124 17.09 -18.20 -6.57
CA TYR A 124 16.93 -19.20 -5.51
C TYR A 124 17.70 -18.81 -4.24
N THR A 125 18.94 -18.35 -4.39
CA THR A 125 19.76 -17.89 -3.26
C THR A 125 19.12 -16.70 -2.56
N ALA A 126 18.57 -15.76 -3.32
CA ALA A 126 17.82 -14.63 -2.77
C ALA A 126 16.60 -15.11 -1.97
N PHE A 127 15.77 -15.96 -2.55
CA PHE A 127 14.57 -16.49 -1.88
C PHE A 127 14.90 -17.28 -0.62
N LYS A 128 15.89 -18.13 -0.66
CA LYS A 128 16.33 -18.93 0.50
C LYS A 128 16.85 -18.02 1.62
N THR A 129 17.61 -17.00 1.28
CA THR A 129 18.10 -16.02 2.26
C THR A 129 16.95 -15.29 2.92
N TYR A 130 15.98 -14.80 2.14
CA TYR A 130 14.81 -14.11 2.68
C TYR A 130 13.96 -15.02 3.56
N ALA A 131 13.70 -16.24 3.12
CA ALA A 131 12.92 -17.23 3.84
C ALA A 131 13.54 -17.60 5.20
N ASN A 132 14.88 -17.71 5.26
CA ASN A 132 15.59 -17.96 6.52
C ASN A 132 15.51 -16.77 7.49
N MET A 133 15.48 -15.54 6.97
CA MET A 133 15.37 -14.33 7.80
C MET A 133 13.95 -14.06 8.30
N TYR A 134 12.94 -14.40 7.49
CA TYR A 134 11.54 -14.09 7.76
C TYR A 134 10.62 -15.30 7.55
N PRO A 135 10.81 -16.38 8.32
CA PRO A 135 10.01 -17.61 8.11
C PRO A 135 8.52 -17.44 8.41
N ASP A 136 8.18 -16.52 9.34
CA ASP A 136 6.79 -16.25 9.73
C ASP A 136 6.04 -15.30 8.78
N ALA A 137 6.73 -14.65 7.83
CA ALA A 137 6.17 -13.66 6.91
C ALA A 137 6.88 -13.70 5.55
N CYS A 138 7.01 -14.90 4.98
CA CYS A 138 7.78 -15.14 3.76
C CYS A 138 6.91 -14.94 2.51
N CYS A 139 6.92 -13.74 1.94
CA CYS A 139 6.29 -13.45 0.65
C CYS A 139 7.38 -13.20 -0.40
N LEU A 140 7.47 -14.10 -1.39
CA LEU A 140 8.52 -14.09 -2.41
C LEU A 140 8.03 -13.43 -3.71
N LEU A 141 8.76 -12.43 -4.19
CA LEU A 141 8.50 -11.73 -5.44
C LEU A 141 9.07 -12.53 -6.61
N VAL A 142 8.20 -13.14 -7.41
CA VAL A 142 8.57 -14.21 -8.35
C VAL A 142 8.69 -13.77 -9.81
N ASP A 143 8.48 -12.50 -10.09
CA ASP A 143 8.47 -11.94 -11.45
C ASP A 143 9.69 -11.07 -11.79
N THR A 144 10.82 -11.31 -11.10
CA THR A 144 12.06 -10.57 -11.36
C THR A 144 12.67 -10.93 -12.72
N TYR A 145 12.66 -12.20 -13.10
CA TYR A 145 13.22 -12.72 -14.36
C TYR A 145 12.15 -13.39 -15.22
N ASP A 146 11.79 -14.62 -14.92
CA ASP A 146 10.73 -15.38 -15.61
C ASP A 146 9.85 -16.04 -14.54
N THR A 147 8.63 -15.57 -14.42
CA THR A 147 7.70 -16.01 -13.39
C THR A 147 7.45 -17.52 -13.45
N LEU A 148 7.21 -18.06 -14.65
CA LEU A 148 6.80 -19.45 -14.84
C LEU A 148 7.97 -20.44 -14.84
N LYS A 149 9.12 -20.04 -15.39
CA LYS A 149 10.27 -20.93 -15.57
C LYS A 149 11.28 -20.84 -14.44
N SER A 150 11.30 -19.74 -13.71
CA SER A 150 12.28 -19.48 -12.64
C SER A 150 11.62 -19.12 -11.30
N GLY A 151 10.88 -18.04 -11.22
CA GLY A 151 10.39 -17.48 -9.97
C GLY A 151 9.55 -18.45 -9.16
N VAL A 152 8.46 -18.94 -9.73
CA VAL A 152 7.56 -19.86 -9.03
C VAL A 152 8.22 -21.21 -8.72
N PRO A 153 8.93 -21.88 -9.63
CA PRO A 153 9.66 -23.10 -9.30
C PRO A 153 10.68 -22.94 -8.15
N ASN A 154 11.42 -21.82 -8.14
CA ASN A 154 12.37 -21.55 -7.06
C ASN A 154 11.66 -21.24 -5.73
N ALA A 155 10.54 -20.55 -5.75
CA ALA A 155 9.75 -20.29 -4.55
C ALA A 155 9.18 -21.59 -3.95
N ILE A 156 8.61 -22.47 -4.79
CA ILE A 156 8.12 -23.80 -4.37
C ILE A 156 9.25 -24.58 -3.72
N ARG A 157 10.41 -24.67 -4.38
CA ARG A 157 11.58 -25.36 -3.87
C ARG A 157 12.00 -24.86 -2.50
N VAL A 158 12.05 -23.55 -2.30
CA VAL A 158 12.41 -22.95 -1.00
C VAL A 158 11.38 -23.30 0.07
N PHE A 159 10.08 -23.20 -0.22
CA PHE A 159 9.03 -23.56 0.74
C PHE A 159 9.04 -25.06 1.09
N GLU A 160 9.32 -25.95 0.14
CA GLU A 160 9.48 -27.38 0.39
C GLU A 160 10.69 -27.67 1.27
N GLU A 161 11.82 -27.04 1.01
CA GLU A 161 13.02 -27.17 1.86
C GLU A 161 12.76 -26.71 3.29
N MET A 162 12.05 -25.58 3.48
CA MET A 162 11.68 -25.09 4.82
C MET A 162 10.75 -26.06 5.53
N ARG A 163 9.74 -26.57 4.84
CA ARG A 163 8.81 -27.57 5.38
C ARG A 163 9.53 -28.85 5.79
N ASN A 164 10.43 -29.35 4.95
CA ASN A 164 11.22 -30.55 5.22
C ASN A 164 12.21 -30.36 6.38
N ALA A 165 12.67 -29.14 6.60
CA ALA A 165 13.50 -28.74 7.75
C ALA A 165 12.70 -28.56 9.05
N GLY A 166 11.38 -28.73 9.02
CA GLY A 166 10.51 -28.53 10.18
C GLY A 166 10.29 -27.07 10.58
N ILE A 167 10.60 -26.13 9.70
CA ILE A 167 10.38 -24.68 9.93
C ILE A 167 8.90 -24.38 9.69
N PRO A 168 8.17 -23.85 10.68
CA PRO A 168 6.75 -23.55 10.51
C PRO A 168 6.56 -22.35 9.56
N LEU A 169 5.88 -22.58 8.44
CA LEU A 169 5.46 -21.52 7.50
C LEU A 169 4.06 -21.03 7.89
N LYS A 170 3.97 -19.88 8.55
CA LYS A 170 2.68 -19.33 9.00
C LYS A 170 2.01 -18.46 7.95
N ASN A 171 2.75 -17.48 7.43
CA ASN A 171 2.27 -16.54 6.42
C ASN A 171 3.27 -16.55 5.26
N TYR A 172 3.07 -17.45 4.32
CA TYR A 172 3.94 -17.56 3.15
C TYR A 172 3.11 -17.46 1.86
N GLY A 173 3.75 -17.00 0.81
CA GLY A 173 3.11 -16.84 -0.48
C GLY A 173 4.04 -16.25 -1.52
N ILE A 174 3.49 -16.01 -2.68
CA ILE A 174 4.19 -15.34 -3.77
C ILE A 174 3.55 -13.99 -4.08
N ARG A 175 4.36 -13.07 -4.61
CA ARG A 175 3.93 -11.77 -5.12
C ARG A 175 4.18 -11.71 -6.62
N LEU A 176 3.17 -11.26 -7.34
CA LEU A 176 3.21 -10.93 -8.76
C LEU A 176 3.05 -9.42 -8.91
N ASP A 177 3.96 -8.76 -9.62
CA ASP A 177 4.01 -7.29 -9.75
C ASP A 177 3.99 -6.81 -11.21
N SER A 178 4.06 -7.73 -12.18
CA SER A 178 4.14 -7.42 -13.61
C SER A 178 3.50 -8.47 -14.50
N GLY A 179 3.34 -8.15 -15.78
CA GLY A 179 2.71 -9.02 -16.78
C GLY A 179 1.18 -9.01 -16.73
N ASP A 180 0.55 -10.00 -17.37
CA ASP A 180 -0.90 -10.23 -17.26
C ASP A 180 -1.20 -10.91 -15.93
N LEU A 181 -1.43 -10.10 -14.89
CA LEU A 181 -1.64 -10.57 -13.53
C LEU A 181 -2.86 -11.48 -13.40
N ALA A 182 -3.93 -11.21 -14.17
CA ALA A 182 -5.14 -12.02 -14.12
C ALA A 182 -4.88 -13.42 -14.70
N TYR A 183 -4.21 -13.51 -15.85
CA TYR A 183 -3.85 -14.77 -16.47
C TYR A 183 -2.89 -15.58 -15.61
N ILE A 184 -1.82 -14.96 -15.10
CA ILE A 184 -0.81 -15.64 -14.29
C ILE A 184 -1.42 -16.12 -12.97
N CYS A 185 -2.27 -15.32 -12.33
CA CYS A 185 -2.97 -15.71 -11.11
C CYS A 185 -3.87 -16.93 -11.33
N LEU A 186 -4.65 -16.94 -12.40
CA LEU A 186 -5.53 -18.07 -12.71
C LEU A 186 -4.75 -19.34 -13.03
N LEU A 187 -3.58 -19.22 -13.65
CA LEU A 187 -2.75 -20.37 -13.99
C LEU A 187 -2.27 -21.16 -12.77
N TYR A 188 -2.08 -20.48 -11.61
CA TYR A 188 -1.61 -21.08 -10.36
C TYR A 188 -2.70 -21.32 -9.32
N THR A 189 -3.86 -20.70 -9.46
CA THR A 189 -4.93 -20.81 -8.46
C THR A 189 -6.13 -21.63 -8.94
N SER A 190 -6.26 -21.84 -10.26
CA SER A 190 -7.31 -22.71 -10.80
C SER A 190 -6.85 -24.16 -10.80
N PRO A 191 -7.71 -25.10 -10.36
CA PRO A 191 -7.42 -26.51 -10.56
C PRO A 191 -7.27 -26.78 -12.06
N SER A 192 -6.29 -27.63 -12.41
CA SER A 192 -6.06 -28.05 -13.77
C SER A 192 -7.34 -28.67 -14.35
N PRO A 193 -7.74 -28.33 -15.61
CA PRO A 193 -8.87 -29.00 -16.26
C PRO A 193 -8.64 -30.50 -16.49
N ARG A 194 -7.53 -31.03 -16.05
CA ARG A 194 -7.14 -32.46 -16.19
C ARG A 194 -7.16 -33.27 -14.90
N ASP A 195 -7.56 -32.63 -13.78
CA ASP A 195 -7.71 -33.32 -12.49
C ASP A 195 -9.21 -33.60 -12.21
#